data_ce857eefba2fd50537b70e31e50b28eb
#
_entry.id   ce857eefba2fd50537b70e31e50b28eb
#
_cell.length_a   1.000
_cell.length_b   1.000
_cell.length_c   1.000
_cell.angle_alpha   90.00
_cell.angle_beta   90.00
_cell.angle_gamma   90.00
#
_symmetry.space_group_name_H-M   'P 1'
#
loop_
_entity.id
_entity.type
_entity.pdbx_description
1 polymer ?
#
loop_
_entity_poly.entity_id
_entity_poly.type
_entity_poly.pdbx_seq_one_letter_code
_entity_poly.pdbx_strand_id
1 'polypeptide(L)'
;TGGSAPVISQKPSVSKPSNPTPNQKLVFTYAVKAGGRILPEVQNLNDWAGLGDGTPITDIAIKCNFGTVKYRVHVKGGNWLPYVTGYNWSDHNNGYAGNGRAIDAVEVYYDTPADYAVKYGYQKAQYRISPINSDGYYSWQFDNETGNGQDGYAGCFGVAIDKFQLC
;
A
#
# COMPACT_ATOMS: atom_id res chain seq x y z
N THR A 1 33.30 42.63 -27.51
CA THR A 1 32.84 41.33 -28.06
C THR A 1 32.83 40.30 -26.94
N GLY A 2 31.70 40.19 -26.23
CA GLY A 2 31.47 39.23 -25.17
C GLY A 2 30.81 37.97 -25.72
N GLY A 3 31.52 36.85 -25.67
CA GLY A 3 30.96 35.54 -25.98
C GLY A 3 30.29 34.98 -24.75
N SER A 4 28.96 34.79 -24.78
CA SER A 4 28.22 34.05 -23.76
C SER A 4 28.46 32.58 -23.94
N ALA A 5 28.97 31.91 -22.90
CA ALA A 5 29.08 30.44 -22.86
C ALA A 5 27.66 29.81 -22.85
N PRO A 6 27.45 28.70 -23.57
CA PRO A 6 26.16 28.03 -23.56
C PRO A 6 25.87 27.44 -22.20
N VAL A 7 24.69 27.77 -21.67
CA VAL A 7 24.17 27.13 -20.44
C VAL A 7 23.86 25.67 -20.80
N ILE A 8 24.63 24.72 -20.24
CA ILE A 8 24.32 23.31 -20.34
C ILE A 8 23.18 23.02 -19.37
N SER A 9 21.99 22.83 -19.94
CA SER A 9 20.82 22.32 -19.18
C SER A 9 21.15 20.91 -18.72
N GLN A 10 21.41 20.74 -17.43
CA GLN A 10 21.55 19.41 -16.86
C GLN A 10 20.16 18.75 -16.86
N LYS A 11 20.06 17.70 -17.65
CA LYS A 11 18.93 16.79 -17.62
C LYS A 11 18.78 16.27 -16.17
N PRO A 12 17.59 16.35 -15.56
CA PRO A 12 17.41 15.78 -14.22
C PRO A 12 17.82 14.30 -14.27
N SER A 13 18.79 13.93 -13.44
CA SER A 13 19.17 12.54 -13.29
C SER A 13 18.01 11.83 -12.62
N VAL A 14 17.34 10.96 -13.37
CA VAL A 14 16.44 9.97 -12.79
C VAL A 14 17.33 9.11 -11.90
N SER A 15 17.21 9.25 -10.58
CA SER A 15 17.91 8.37 -9.67
C SER A 15 17.39 6.96 -9.94
N LYS A 16 18.28 6.10 -10.44
CA LYS A 16 18.01 4.67 -10.55
C LYS A 16 17.57 4.18 -9.17
N PRO A 17 16.48 3.40 -9.05
CA PRO A 17 16.13 2.81 -7.77
C PRO A 17 17.37 2.13 -7.20
N SER A 18 17.74 2.49 -5.97
CA SER A 18 18.89 1.87 -5.30
C SER A 18 18.65 0.37 -5.19
N ASN A 19 19.54 -0.44 -5.71
CA ASN A 19 19.49 -1.88 -5.48
C ASN A 19 19.51 -2.13 -3.95
N PRO A 20 18.68 -3.06 -3.46
CA PRO A 20 18.67 -3.36 -2.04
C PRO A 20 20.06 -3.80 -1.58
N THR A 21 20.51 -3.27 -0.47
CA THR A 21 21.74 -3.75 0.19
C THR A 21 21.59 -5.21 0.59
N PRO A 22 22.65 -6.03 0.56
CA PRO A 22 22.59 -7.49 0.72
C PRO A 22 21.94 -8.03 1.99
N ASN A 23 21.50 -7.25 2.93
CA ASN A 23 20.80 -7.68 4.14
C ASN A 23 19.60 -6.78 4.47
N GLN A 24 19.09 -6.04 3.49
CA GLN A 24 17.97 -5.14 3.72
C GLN A 24 16.67 -5.93 3.89
N LYS A 25 16.07 -5.81 5.07
CA LYS A 25 14.76 -6.39 5.35
C LYS A 25 13.66 -5.54 4.73
N LEU A 26 12.68 -6.19 4.13
CA LEU A 26 11.49 -5.51 3.61
C LEU A 26 10.70 -4.87 4.76
N VAL A 27 10.40 -3.60 4.62
CA VAL A 27 9.56 -2.84 5.55
C VAL A 27 8.47 -2.13 4.75
N PHE A 28 7.22 -2.38 5.09
CA PHE A 28 6.09 -1.61 4.62
C PHE A 28 5.77 -0.49 5.60
N THR A 29 5.50 0.69 5.07
CA THR A 29 4.94 1.82 5.81
C THR A 29 3.61 2.18 5.19
N TYR A 30 2.59 2.31 6.02
CA TYR A 30 1.24 2.57 5.53
C TYR A 30 0.48 3.47 6.48
N ALA A 31 -0.48 4.19 5.94
CA ALA A 31 -1.40 5.02 6.69
C ALA A 31 -2.78 4.97 6.04
N VAL A 32 -3.80 5.26 6.82
CA VAL A 32 -5.17 5.28 6.36
C VAL A 32 -5.85 6.60 6.69
N LYS A 33 -6.90 6.90 5.96
CA LYS A 33 -7.83 7.97 6.28
C LYS A 33 -9.10 7.35 6.87
N ALA A 34 -9.52 7.87 8.00
CA ALA A 34 -10.77 7.51 8.65
C ALA A 34 -11.35 8.74 9.36
N GLY A 35 -12.67 8.90 9.32
CA GLY A 35 -13.32 10.09 9.88
C GLY A 35 -12.86 11.41 9.27
N GLY A 36 -12.49 11.41 7.99
CA GLY A 36 -12.00 12.59 7.28
C GLY A 36 -10.57 13.01 7.65
N ARG A 37 -9.82 12.19 8.37
CA ARG A 37 -8.46 12.50 8.84
C ARG A 37 -7.46 11.44 8.39
N ILE A 38 -6.26 11.88 8.03
CA ILE A 38 -5.11 11.01 7.83
C ILE A 38 -4.56 10.64 9.21
N LEU A 39 -4.49 9.33 9.49
CA LEU A 39 -3.99 8.82 10.76
C LEU A 39 -2.47 8.61 10.69
N PRO A 40 -1.78 8.48 11.84
CA PRO A 40 -0.35 8.24 11.87
C PRO A 40 0.09 7.01 11.09
N GLU A 41 1.31 7.06 10.53
CA GLU A 41 1.93 5.93 9.84
C GLU A 41 2.17 4.74 10.76
N VAL A 42 2.02 3.54 10.20
CA VAL A 42 2.34 2.27 10.82
C VAL A 42 3.40 1.56 9.99
N GLN A 43 4.35 0.91 10.64
CA GLN A 43 5.35 0.08 9.99
C GLN A 43 5.11 -1.39 10.32
N ASN A 44 4.98 -2.22 9.30
CA ASN A 44 4.73 -3.66 9.44
C ASN A 44 3.67 -3.93 10.53
N LEU A 45 3.92 -4.84 11.45
CA LEU A 45 2.99 -5.22 12.53
C LEU A 45 3.27 -4.49 13.85
N ASN A 46 3.95 -3.36 13.83
CA ASN A 46 4.15 -2.56 15.04
C ASN A 46 2.83 -2.05 15.63
N ASP A 47 1.83 -1.90 14.77
CA ASP A 47 0.48 -1.49 15.14
C ASP A 47 -0.48 -1.91 14.02
N TRP A 48 -1.72 -1.52 14.10
CA TRP A 48 -2.70 -1.55 13.02
C TRP A 48 -3.11 -0.13 12.65
N ALA A 49 -3.44 0.10 11.39
CA ALA A 49 -3.92 1.38 10.90
C ALA A 49 -5.45 1.43 10.94
N GLY A 50 -6.02 2.56 11.37
CA GLY A 50 -7.44 2.77 11.54
C GLY A 50 -7.79 3.26 12.93
N LEU A 51 -9.05 3.51 13.21
CA LEU A 51 -9.52 3.93 14.54
C LEU A 51 -9.99 2.74 15.39
N GLY A 52 -10.47 1.67 14.76
CA GLY A 52 -10.93 0.49 15.48
C GLY A 52 -12.17 0.68 16.34
N ASP A 53 -12.90 1.75 16.11
CA ASP A 53 -14.08 2.17 16.89
C ASP A 53 -15.40 2.11 16.09
N GLY A 54 -15.38 1.44 14.94
CA GLY A 54 -16.49 1.38 14.00
C GLY A 54 -16.48 2.48 12.95
N THR A 55 -15.51 3.42 12.99
CA THR A 55 -15.34 4.43 11.95
C THR A 55 -14.67 3.79 10.72
N PRO A 56 -15.34 3.77 9.56
CA PRO A 56 -14.77 3.11 8.39
C PRO A 56 -13.49 3.76 7.88
N ILE A 57 -12.55 2.92 7.43
CA ILE A 57 -11.44 3.38 6.59
C ILE A 57 -11.99 3.75 5.22
N THR A 58 -11.52 4.86 4.66
CA THR A 58 -11.94 5.36 3.35
C THR A 58 -10.83 5.38 2.32
N ASP A 59 -9.58 5.52 2.76
CA ASP A 59 -8.42 5.65 1.88
C ASP A 59 -7.19 5.03 2.54
N ILE A 60 -6.30 4.48 1.73
CA ILE A 60 -5.05 3.84 2.18
C ILE A 60 -3.89 4.32 1.32
N ALA A 61 -2.76 4.64 1.94
CA ALA A 61 -1.49 4.87 1.28
C ALA A 61 -0.44 3.88 1.79
N ILE A 62 0.33 3.28 0.88
CA ILE A 62 1.34 2.26 1.18
C ILE A 62 2.63 2.57 0.45
N LYS A 63 3.76 2.42 1.13
CA LYS A 63 5.11 2.43 0.54
C LYS A 63 5.96 1.32 1.13
N CYS A 64 7.03 0.98 0.44
CA CYS A 64 8.03 0.02 0.90
C CYS A 64 9.44 0.61 0.78
N ASN A 65 10.39 0.06 1.54
CA ASN A 65 11.77 0.55 1.55
C ASN A 65 12.60 0.09 0.35
N PHE A 66 12.19 -0.96 -0.36
CA PHE A 66 12.76 -1.38 -1.64
C PHE A 66 11.73 -2.21 -2.43
N GLY A 67 11.96 -2.36 -3.74
CA GLY A 67 10.98 -3.00 -4.63
C GLY A 67 9.81 -2.08 -4.93
N THR A 68 8.70 -2.66 -5.36
CA THR A 68 7.49 -1.93 -5.72
C THR A 68 6.28 -2.58 -5.08
N VAL A 69 5.44 -1.78 -4.46
CA VAL A 69 4.12 -2.20 -3.98
C VAL A 69 3.05 -1.54 -4.83
N LYS A 70 2.08 -2.33 -5.31
CA LYS A 70 0.84 -1.82 -5.90
C LYS A 70 -0.34 -2.28 -5.07
N TYR A 71 -1.34 -1.43 -5.00
CA TYR A 71 -2.50 -1.70 -4.16
C TYR A 71 -3.74 -1.01 -4.70
N ARG A 72 -4.88 -1.56 -4.38
CA ARG A 72 -6.18 -0.99 -4.68
C ARG A 72 -7.18 -1.31 -3.59
N VAL A 73 -8.28 -0.59 -3.57
CA VAL A 73 -9.38 -0.79 -2.64
C VAL A 73 -10.69 -0.97 -3.40
N HIS A 74 -11.59 -1.73 -2.80
CA HIS A 74 -12.98 -1.86 -3.24
C HIS A 74 -13.85 -0.95 -2.39
N VAL A 75 -14.70 -0.16 -3.01
CA VAL A 75 -15.63 0.73 -2.33
C VAL A 75 -16.89 -0.05 -1.96
N LYS A 76 -17.29 0.04 -0.69
CA LYS A 76 -18.52 -0.58 -0.22
C LYS A 76 -19.72 -0.13 -1.05
N GLY A 77 -20.45 -1.07 -1.63
CA GLY A 77 -21.56 -0.80 -2.53
C GLY A 77 -21.17 -0.28 -3.91
N GLY A 78 -19.90 -0.26 -4.23
CA GLY A 78 -19.33 0.20 -5.50
C GLY A 78 -18.43 -0.83 -6.17
N ASN A 79 -17.31 -0.36 -6.73
CA ASN A 79 -16.39 -1.18 -7.50
C ASN A 79 -14.96 -1.07 -6.96
N TRP A 80 -14.06 -1.90 -7.50
CA TRP A 80 -12.62 -1.71 -7.37
C TRP A 80 -12.21 -0.38 -8.00
N LEU A 81 -11.38 0.36 -7.29
CA LEU A 81 -10.71 1.54 -7.82
C LEU A 81 -9.40 1.13 -8.51
N PRO A 82 -8.84 1.99 -9.39
CA PRO A 82 -7.57 1.69 -10.05
C PRO A 82 -6.43 1.40 -9.07
N TYR A 83 -5.47 0.57 -9.52
CA TYR A 83 -4.24 0.35 -8.76
C TYR A 83 -3.44 1.63 -8.58
N VAL A 84 -2.79 1.73 -7.44
CA VAL A 84 -1.92 2.83 -7.01
C VAL A 84 -0.55 2.26 -6.67
N THR A 85 0.51 2.98 -6.99
CA THR A 85 1.89 2.58 -6.68
C THR A 85 2.65 3.61 -5.84
N GLY A 86 2.08 4.80 -5.63
CA GLY A 86 2.69 5.90 -4.90
C GLY A 86 2.29 5.98 -3.43
N TYR A 87 2.89 6.93 -2.74
CA TYR A 87 2.56 7.32 -1.37
C TYR A 87 2.62 8.85 -1.28
N ASN A 88 1.51 9.50 -1.55
CA ASN A 88 1.41 10.95 -1.53
C ASN A 88 -0.05 11.36 -1.38
N TRP A 89 -0.43 11.85 -0.22
CA TRP A 89 -1.80 12.26 0.07
C TRP A 89 -2.29 13.46 -0.74
N SER A 90 -1.41 14.14 -1.45
CA SER A 90 -1.76 15.25 -2.38
C SER A 90 -2.00 14.77 -3.81
N ASP A 91 -1.73 13.51 -4.13
CA ASP A 91 -1.90 12.92 -5.46
C ASP A 91 -3.02 11.88 -5.43
N HIS A 92 -4.24 12.28 -5.78
CA HIS A 92 -5.39 11.38 -5.80
C HIS A 92 -5.39 10.41 -7.00
N ASN A 93 -4.51 10.57 -7.97
CA ASN A 93 -4.41 9.67 -9.11
C ASN A 93 -3.56 8.44 -8.81
N ASN A 94 -2.44 8.61 -8.09
CA ASN A 94 -1.50 7.52 -7.82
C ASN A 94 -0.83 7.59 -6.45
N GLY A 95 -1.25 8.46 -5.57
CA GLY A 95 -0.62 8.64 -4.26
C GLY A 95 -1.29 7.89 -3.12
N TYR A 96 -2.53 7.52 -3.28
CA TYR A 96 -3.31 6.74 -2.32
C TYR A 96 -4.51 6.08 -3.01
N ALA A 97 -5.01 5.00 -2.45
CA ALA A 97 -6.19 4.30 -2.94
C ALA A 97 -7.41 4.66 -2.10
N GLY A 98 -8.48 5.10 -2.75
CA GLY A 98 -9.71 5.51 -2.10
C GLY A 98 -10.33 6.74 -2.75
N ASN A 99 -11.59 6.99 -2.43
CA ASN A 99 -12.35 8.14 -2.93
C ASN A 99 -13.17 8.83 -1.84
N GLY A 100 -12.79 8.64 -0.58
CA GLY A 100 -13.49 9.23 0.57
C GLY A 100 -14.73 8.48 1.02
N ARG A 101 -15.06 7.35 0.38
CA ARG A 101 -16.17 6.47 0.77
C ARG A 101 -15.64 5.24 1.51
N ALA A 102 -16.46 4.66 2.38
CA ALA A 102 -16.09 3.45 3.10
C ALA A 102 -15.64 2.34 2.16
N ILE A 103 -14.54 1.69 2.48
CA ILE A 103 -14.02 0.54 1.75
C ILE A 103 -14.35 -0.76 2.47
N ASP A 104 -14.46 -1.84 1.72
CA ASP A 104 -14.79 -3.17 2.23
C ASP A 104 -13.77 -4.24 1.84
N ALA A 105 -12.83 -3.93 0.95
CA ALA A 105 -11.76 -4.84 0.58
C ALA A 105 -10.49 -4.09 0.13
N VAL A 106 -9.36 -4.75 0.32
CA VAL A 106 -8.03 -4.26 -0.04
C VAL A 106 -7.26 -5.36 -0.74
N GLU A 107 -6.57 -5.02 -1.83
CA GLU A 107 -5.62 -5.90 -2.50
C GLU A 107 -4.25 -5.24 -2.50
N VAL A 108 -3.25 -5.97 -2.07
CA VAL A 108 -1.85 -5.50 -2.04
C VAL A 108 -0.96 -6.53 -2.73
N TYR A 109 -0.12 -6.06 -3.63
CA TYR A 109 0.86 -6.89 -4.33
C TYR A 109 2.25 -6.29 -4.20
N TYR A 110 3.23 -7.12 -3.81
CA TYR A 110 4.62 -6.72 -3.74
C TYR A 110 5.43 -7.35 -4.87
N ASP A 111 6.13 -6.51 -5.61
CA ASP A 111 7.03 -6.94 -6.68
C ASP A 111 8.46 -6.94 -6.16
N THR A 112 8.99 -8.14 -5.93
CA THR A 112 10.35 -8.33 -5.42
C THR A 112 11.36 -8.02 -6.53
N PRO A 113 12.40 -7.17 -6.30
CA PRO A 113 13.46 -6.97 -7.26
C PRO A 113 14.12 -8.28 -7.66
N ALA A 114 14.40 -8.45 -8.96
CA ALA A 114 14.89 -9.73 -9.51
C ALA A 114 16.20 -10.21 -8.86
N ASP A 115 17.15 -9.31 -8.61
CA ASP A 115 18.44 -9.62 -7.96
C ASP A 115 18.26 -10.02 -6.48
N TYR A 116 17.31 -9.39 -5.78
CA TYR A 116 16.95 -9.78 -4.43
C TYR A 116 16.29 -11.16 -4.40
N ALA A 117 15.37 -11.43 -5.33
CA ALA A 117 14.67 -12.70 -5.43
C ALA A 117 15.60 -13.88 -5.67
N VAL A 118 16.63 -13.70 -6.51
CA VAL A 118 17.66 -14.73 -6.77
C VAL A 118 18.44 -15.06 -5.50
N LYS A 119 18.73 -14.07 -4.66
CA LYS A 119 19.57 -14.26 -3.47
C LYS A 119 18.79 -14.68 -2.23
N TYR A 120 17.60 -14.12 -2.03
CA TYR A 120 16.81 -14.27 -0.80
C TYR A 120 15.40 -14.86 -1.02
N GLY A 121 15.04 -15.14 -2.27
CA GLY A 121 13.70 -15.58 -2.64
C GLY A 121 12.70 -14.44 -2.82
N TYR A 122 11.55 -14.76 -3.39
CA TYR A 122 10.44 -13.83 -3.55
C TYR A 122 9.84 -13.48 -2.20
N GLN A 123 9.55 -12.19 -1.99
CA GLN A 123 8.81 -11.70 -0.85
C GLN A 123 7.36 -11.44 -1.28
N LYS A 124 6.44 -11.54 -0.33
CA LYS A 124 5.02 -11.29 -0.56
C LYS A 124 4.52 -10.23 0.40
N ALA A 125 3.57 -9.43 -0.05
CA ALA A 125 2.76 -8.63 0.85
C ALA A 125 1.84 -9.57 1.63
N GLN A 126 1.91 -9.54 2.94
CA GLN A 126 1.01 -10.27 3.83
C GLN A 126 0.14 -9.26 4.58
N TYR A 127 -1.17 -9.36 4.40
CA TYR A 127 -2.08 -8.34 4.93
C TYR A 127 -3.41 -8.92 5.35
N ARG A 128 -4.07 -8.19 6.23
CA ARG A 128 -5.40 -8.52 6.73
C ARG A 128 -6.16 -7.28 7.13
N ILE A 129 -7.47 -7.42 7.22
CA ILE A 129 -8.37 -6.37 7.69
C ILE A 129 -9.28 -6.88 8.79
N SER A 130 -9.76 -5.95 9.63
CA SER A 130 -10.81 -6.23 10.61
C SER A 130 -12.10 -5.55 10.16
N PRO A 131 -13.23 -6.27 10.09
CA PRO A 131 -14.50 -5.64 9.82
C PRO A 131 -14.92 -4.73 10.99
N ILE A 132 -15.67 -3.68 10.69
CA ILE A 132 -16.18 -2.79 11.73
C ILE A 132 -16.99 -3.57 12.78
N ASN A 133 -16.91 -3.08 14.03
CA ASN A 133 -17.61 -3.68 15.17
C ASN A 133 -17.19 -5.14 15.45
N SER A 134 -15.96 -5.51 15.11
CA SER A 134 -15.39 -6.82 15.39
C SER A 134 -14.04 -6.68 16.08
N ASP A 135 -13.75 -7.56 17.02
CA ASP A 135 -12.44 -7.64 17.66
C ASP A 135 -11.44 -8.49 16.85
N GLY A 136 -11.95 -9.23 15.86
CA GLY A 136 -11.16 -10.17 15.06
C GLY A 136 -10.83 -9.66 13.67
N TYR A 137 -9.89 -10.35 13.04
CA TYR A 137 -9.49 -10.12 11.66
C TYR A 137 -9.97 -11.25 10.77
N TYR A 138 -10.19 -10.96 9.48
CA TYR A 138 -10.24 -12.00 8.48
C TYR A 138 -8.86 -12.65 8.30
N SER A 139 -8.82 -13.81 7.67
CA SER A 139 -7.58 -14.54 7.41
C SER A 139 -6.56 -13.68 6.65
N TRP A 140 -5.28 -13.92 6.90
CA TRP A 140 -4.18 -13.32 6.16
C TRP A 140 -4.27 -13.62 4.68
N GLN A 141 -4.04 -12.61 3.85
CA GLN A 141 -3.89 -12.72 2.41
C GLN A 141 -2.46 -12.45 1.99
N PHE A 142 -2.02 -13.08 0.90
CA PHE A 142 -0.66 -12.97 0.38
C PHE A 142 -0.73 -12.48 -1.06
N ASP A 143 -0.19 -11.29 -1.32
CA ASP A 143 -0.28 -10.66 -2.64
C ASP A 143 -1.73 -10.72 -3.17
N ASN A 144 -1.90 -11.04 -4.44
CA ASN A 144 -3.20 -11.28 -5.06
C ASN A 144 -3.44 -12.77 -5.34
N GLU A 145 -2.84 -13.64 -4.54
CA GLU A 145 -2.97 -15.08 -4.72
C GLU A 145 -4.41 -15.54 -4.51
N THR A 146 -4.82 -16.50 -5.34
CA THR A 146 -6.07 -17.23 -5.25
C THR A 146 -5.78 -18.72 -5.14
N GLY A 147 -6.57 -19.45 -4.41
CA GLY A 147 -6.32 -20.86 -4.12
C GLY A 147 -5.62 -21.07 -2.77
N ASN A 148 -5.59 -22.30 -2.28
CA ASN A 148 -5.04 -22.67 -0.98
C ASN A 148 -5.58 -21.81 0.19
N GLY A 149 -6.88 -21.46 0.13
CA GLY A 149 -7.52 -20.61 1.12
C GLY A 149 -7.32 -19.11 0.93
N GLN A 150 -6.70 -18.69 -0.19
CA GLN A 150 -6.50 -17.29 -0.53
C GLN A 150 -7.59 -16.79 -1.47
N ASP A 151 -8.06 -15.57 -1.24
CA ASP A 151 -9.17 -14.96 -1.99
C ASP A 151 -8.72 -13.95 -3.05
N GLY A 152 -7.43 -13.58 -3.05
CA GLY A 152 -6.86 -12.56 -3.90
C GLY A 152 -6.95 -11.14 -3.32
N TYR A 153 -7.64 -10.96 -2.21
CA TYR A 153 -7.81 -9.70 -1.49
C TYR A 153 -8.25 -9.96 -0.05
N ALA A 154 -8.07 -9.00 0.83
CA ALA A 154 -8.60 -9.04 2.18
C ALA A 154 -9.92 -8.27 2.27
N GLY A 155 -10.92 -8.85 2.87
CA GLY A 155 -12.21 -8.22 3.09
C GLY A 155 -13.40 -9.03 2.60
N CYS A 156 -14.57 -8.47 2.79
CA CYS A 156 -15.84 -9.02 2.36
C CYS A 156 -16.72 -7.90 1.82
N PHE A 157 -17.13 -8.01 0.56
CA PHE A 157 -17.96 -6.97 -0.06
C PHE A 157 -19.24 -6.73 0.73
N GLY A 158 -19.50 -5.47 1.00
CA GLY A 158 -20.64 -5.03 1.78
C GLY A 158 -20.38 -4.81 3.27
N VAL A 159 -19.19 -5.16 3.77
CA VAL A 159 -18.82 -4.97 5.17
C VAL A 159 -17.62 -4.03 5.27
N ALA A 160 -17.83 -2.82 5.79
CA ALA A 160 -16.76 -1.84 5.97
C ALA A 160 -15.69 -2.35 6.95
N ILE A 161 -14.50 -1.76 6.86
CA ILE A 161 -13.35 -2.13 7.68
C ILE A 161 -12.89 -0.95 8.53
N ASP A 162 -12.33 -1.19 9.70
CA ASP A 162 -11.80 -0.14 10.58
C ASP A 162 -10.39 -0.41 11.09
N LYS A 163 -9.78 -1.54 10.70
CA LYS A 163 -8.38 -1.86 10.99
C LYS A 163 -7.72 -2.52 9.78
N PHE A 164 -6.47 -2.18 9.54
CA PHE A 164 -5.64 -2.74 8.46
C PHE A 164 -4.24 -3.03 8.97
N GLN A 165 -3.70 -4.20 8.63
CA GLN A 165 -2.31 -4.57 8.90
C GLN A 165 -1.64 -5.14 7.67
N LEU A 166 -0.35 -4.85 7.52
CA LEU A 166 0.49 -5.26 6.40
C LEU A 166 1.92 -5.50 6.85
N CYS A 167 2.50 -6.60 6.38
CA CYS A 167 3.93 -6.87 6.55
C CYS A 167 4.53 -7.63 5.35
#